data_afb00abbf84058a9066ca9765ce171c4
#
_entry.id   afb00abbf84058a9066ca9765ce171c4
#
_cell.length_a   1.000
_cell.length_b   1.000
_cell.length_c   1.000
_cell.angle_alpha   90.00
_cell.angle_beta   90.00
_cell.angle_gamma   90.00
#
_symmetry.space_group_name_H-M   'P 1'
#
loop_
_entity.id
_entity.type
_entity.pdbx_description
1 polymer ?
#
loop_
_entity_poly.entity_id
_entity_poly.type
_entity_poly.pdbx_seq_one_letter_code
_entity_poly.pdbx_strand_id
1 'polypeptide(L)'
;RLVRGILDQYNRRLQEFAEAISMEMGAPIDFALSDQAPCLPWHTQNFLKAFDHIEWIRPLDPTQPRDKPQPAVALEPIGVVGLITPWNWPVNQIALKAIPAMLAGCTCVLKPSEESPLNAMLFAEFCHDAGIPPGVFNLVNGDGPGVGAQLSTHPDVEMISFTGSTRAGRAISKAAVDTLKRVTLELGGKG
;
A
#
# COMPACT_ATOMS: atom_id res chain seq x y z
N ARG A 1 13.56 -8.76 -3.94
CA ARG A 1 14.09 -9.62 -2.85
C ARG A 1 13.36 -9.32 -1.53
N LEU A 2 13.32 -8.09 -1.05
CA LEU A 2 12.73 -7.70 0.25
C LEU A 2 11.25 -8.06 0.36
N VAL A 3 10.44 -7.74 -0.65
CA VAL A 3 9.01 -8.08 -0.68
C VAL A 3 8.76 -9.60 -0.63
N ARG A 4 9.65 -10.42 -1.23
CA ARG A 4 9.59 -11.88 -1.05
C ARG A 4 9.87 -12.29 0.40
N GLY A 5 10.79 -11.57 1.08
CA GLY A 5 11.02 -11.77 2.51
C GLY A 5 9.79 -11.50 3.37
N ILE A 6 9.02 -10.45 3.07
CA ILE A 6 7.73 -10.19 3.74
C ILE A 6 6.77 -11.37 3.53
N LEU A 7 6.66 -11.87 2.30
CA LEU A 7 5.81 -13.01 1.98
C LEU A 7 6.21 -14.27 2.75
N ASP A 8 7.53 -14.53 2.89
CA ASP A 8 8.04 -15.67 3.63
C ASP A 8 7.71 -15.58 5.13
N GLN A 9 7.86 -14.39 5.74
CA GLN A 9 7.47 -14.17 7.13
C GLN A 9 5.96 -14.33 7.32
N TYR A 10 5.17 -13.76 6.41
CA TYR A 10 3.71 -13.85 6.46
C TYR A 10 3.22 -15.29 6.42
N ASN A 11 3.73 -16.10 5.51
CA ASN A 11 3.32 -17.51 5.37
C ASN A 11 3.61 -18.35 6.63
N ARG A 12 4.63 -17.97 7.41
CA ARG A 12 4.97 -18.64 8.67
C ARG A 12 4.02 -18.27 9.81
N ARG A 13 3.44 -17.07 9.77
CA ARG A 13 2.66 -16.47 10.85
C ARG A 13 1.22 -16.10 10.40
N LEU A 14 0.70 -16.75 9.34
CA LEU A 14 -0.62 -16.46 8.77
C LEU A 14 -1.74 -16.58 9.83
N GLN A 15 -1.62 -17.53 10.75
CA GLN A 15 -2.55 -17.73 11.85
C GLN A 15 -2.70 -16.47 12.72
N GLU A 16 -1.61 -15.78 13.02
CA GLU A 16 -1.62 -14.56 13.85
C GLU A 16 -2.42 -13.43 13.18
N PHE A 17 -2.31 -13.31 11.84
CA PHE A 17 -3.15 -12.33 11.11
C PHE A 17 -4.62 -12.71 11.13
N ALA A 18 -4.96 -13.97 10.98
CA ALA A 18 -6.35 -14.42 11.05
C ALA A 18 -6.95 -14.16 12.44
N GLU A 19 -6.19 -14.41 13.50
CA GLU A 19 -6.60 -14.11 14.88
C GLU A 19 -6.77 -12.60 15.10
N ALA A 20 -5.83 -11.78 14.62
CA ALA A 20 -5.95 -10.33 14.68
C ALA A 20 -7.18 -9.81 13.90
N ILE A 21 -7.42 -10.33 12.69
CA ILE A 21 -8.61 -10.01 11.89
C ILE A 21 -9.89 -10.34 12.67
N SER A 22 -9.96 -11.56 13.23
CA SER A 22 -11.12 -12.00 14.01
C SER A 22 -11.35 -11.11 15.23
N MET A 23 -10.28 -10.72 15.90
CA MET A 23 -10.34 -9.88 17.11
C MET A 23 -10.76 -8.44 16.81
N GLU A 24 -10.22 -7.83 15.74
CA GLU A 24 -10.42 -6.41 15.43
C GLU A 24 -11.74 -6.14 14.71
N MET A 25 -12.07 -6.95 13.69
CA MET A 25 -13.26 -6.70 12.88
C MET A 25 -14.41 -7.67 13.10
N GLY A 26 -14.23 -8.67 13.97
CA GLY A 26 -15.27 -9.64 14.30
C GLY A 26 -15.54 -10.69 13.23
N ALA A 27 -14.64 -10.92 12.28
CA ALA A 27 -14.77 -11.99 11.31
C ALA A 27 -14.75 -13.36 12.01
N PRO A 28 -15.62 -14.33 11.63
CA PRO A 28 -15.46 -15.70 12.08
C PRO A 28 -14.04 -16.19 11.78
N ILE A 29 -13.42 -16.89 12.73
CA ILE A 29 -12.01 -17.30 12.59
C ILE A 29 -11.77 -18.17 11.36
N ASP A 30 -12.70 -19.06 11.03
CA ASP A 30 -12.59 -19.89 9.84
C ASP A 30 -12.58 -19.06 8.56
N PHE A 31 -13.40 -18.00 8.48
CA PHE A 31 -13.41 -17.07 7.36
C PHE A 31 -12.15 -16.19 7.33
N ALA A 32 -11.65 -15.79 8.48
CA ALA A 32 -10.39 -15.06 8.56
C ALA A 32 -9.22 -15.90 8.04
N LEU A 33 -9.20 -17.20 8.37
CA LEU A 33 -8.18 -18.16 7.93
C LEU A 33 -8.29 -18.54 6.45
N SER A 34 -9.52 -18.78 5.95
CA SER A 34 -9.73 -19.29 4.58
C SER A 34 -9.66 -18.20 3.52
N ASP A 35 -10.09 -16.98 3.85
CA ASP A 35 -10.33 -15.93 2.88
C ASP A 35 -9.55 -14.64 3.14
N GLN A 36 -9.62 -14.07 4.35
CA GLN A 36 -9.07 -12.74 4.59
C GLN A 36 -7.54 -12.73 4.72
N ALA A 37 -6.98 -13.59 5.55
CA ALA A 37 -5.53 -13.65 5.71
C ALA A 37 -4.82 -14.10 4.42
N PRO A 38 -5.31 -15.07 3.63
CA PRO A 38 -4.66 -15.44 2.37
C PRO A 38 -4.60 -14.35 1.29
N CYS A 39 -5.34 -13.27 1.43
CA CYS A 39 -5.32 -12.17 0.46
C CYS A 39 -3.92 -11.54 0.29
N LEU A 40 -3.16 -11.36 1.39
CA LEU A 40 -1.83 -10.74 1.28
C LEU A 40 -0.86 -11.58 0.45
N PRO A 41 -0.65 -12.87 0.71
CA PRO A 41 0.22 -13.69 -0.14
C PRO A 41 -0.28 -13.77 -1.57
N TRP A 42 -1.59 -13.86 -1.80
CA TRP A 42 -2.16 -13.90 -3.13
C TRP A 42 -1.86 -12.61 -3.93
N HIS A 43 -2.13 -11.45 -3.35
CA HIS A 43 -1.83 -10.17 -4.00
C HIS A 43 -0.34 -9.96 -4.20
N THR A 44 0.48 -10.28 -3.19
CA THR A 44 1.94 -10.13 -3.27
C THR A 44 2.52 -10.94 -4.42
N GLN A 45 2.09 -12.20 -4.59
CA GLN A 45 2.53 -13.04 -5.70
C GLN A 45 2.13 -12.47 -7.07
N ASN A 46 0.90 -11.94 -7.19
CA ASN A 46 0.42 -11.33 -8.43
C ASN A 46 1.17 -10.03 -8.75
N PHE A 47 1.45 -9.19 -7.76
CA PHE A 47 2.26 -7.99 -7.95
C PHE A 47 3.71 -8.31 -8.34
N LEU A 48 4.31 -9.35 -7.75
CA LEU A 48 5.65 -9.80 -8.15
C LEU A 48 5.69 -10.28 -9.61
N LYS A 49 4.67 -11.02 -10.06
CA LYS A 49 4.54 -11.42 -11.46
C LYS A 49 4.38 -10.20 -12.38
N ALA A 50 3.49 -9.26 -12.00
CA ALA A 50 3.28 -8.04 -12.78
C ALA A 50 4.56 -7.18 -12.85
N PHE A 51 5.30 -7.08 -11.76
CA PHE A 51 6.55 -6.33 -11.67
C PHE A 51 7.61 -6.83 -12.67
N ASP A 52 7.71 -8.14 -12.86
CA ASP A 52 8.66 -8.75 -13.79
C ASP A 52 8.36 -8.41 -15.27
N HIS A 53 7.16 -7.88 -15.58
CA HIS A 53 6.72 -7.48 -16.92
C HIS A 53 6.68 -5.95 -17.12
N ILE A 54 7.05 -5.15 -16.11
CA ILE A 54 7.07 -3.69 -16.26
C ILE A 54 8.30 -3.27 -17.07
N GLU A 55 8.04 -2.56 -18.16
CA GLU A 55 9.08 -1.91 -18.94
C GLU A 55 9.42 -0.54 -18.31
N TRP A 56 10.43 -0.54 -17.42
CA TRP A 56 10.83 0.65 -16.65
C TRP A 56 11.41 1.77 -17.51
N ILE A 57 12.06 1.42 -18.63
CA ILE A 57 12.59 2.37 -19.61
C ILE A 57 12.10 1.93 -20.97
N ARG A 58 11.28 2.74 -21.59
CA ARG A 58 10.72 2.48 -22.93
C ARG A 58 11.23 3.49 -23.93
N PRO A 59 12.02 3.10 -24.95
CA PRO A 59 12.41 3.99 -26.03
C PRO A 59 11.19 4.56 -26.76
N LEU A 60 11.21 5.86 -27.08
CA LEU A 60 10.15 6.47 -27.88
C LEU A 60 10.22 6.05 -29.35
N ASP A 61 11.44 5.83 -29.85
CA ASP A 61 11.66 5.29 -31.17
C ASP A 61 12.71 4.17 -31.10
N PRO A 62 12.29 2.90 -31.05
CA PRO A 62 13.19 1.76 -30.98
C PRO A 62 13.99 1.53 -32.27
N THR A 63 13.61 2.21 -33.38
CA THR A 63 14.30 2.12 -34.65
C THR A 63 15.40 3.17 -34.83
N GLN A 64 15.50 4.13 -33.89
CA GLN A 64 16.51 5.18 -33.95
C GLN A 64 17.93 4.60 -33.92
N PRO A 65 18.83 5.03 -34.85
CA PRO A 65 20.23 4.62 -34.77
C PRO A 65 20.90 4.92 -33.46
N ARG A 66 21.73 4.01 -32.95
CA ARG A 66 22.35 4.10 -31.60
C ARG A 66 23.33 5.28 -31.45
N ASP A 67 23.82 5.84 -32.56
CA ASP A 67 24.67 7.04 -32.60
C ASP A 67 23.89 8.36 -32.46
N LYS A 68 22.54 8.27 -32.42
CA LYS A 68 21.65 9.41 -32.16
C LYS A 68 21.18 9.42 -30.71
N PRO A 69 20.76 10.60 -30.18
CA PRO A 69 20.09 10.68 -28.86
C PRO A 69 18.93 9.69 -28.79
N GLN A 70 18.84 8.92 -27.70
CA GLN A 70 17.81 7.89 -27.51
C GLN A 70 16.73 8.42 -26.53
N PRO A 71 15.73 9.19 -27.00
CA PRO A 71 14.67 9.65 -26.12
C PRO A 71 13.85 8.45 -25.63
N ALA A 72 13.56 8.44 -24.33
CA ALA A 72 12.84 7.36 -23.68
C ALA A 72 11.88 7.89 -22.61
N VAL A 73 10.85 7.11 -22.30
CA VAL A 73 10.04 7.28 -21.11
C VAL A 73 10.62 6.39 -20.02
N ALA A 74 11.05 7.00 -18.90
CA ALA A 74 11.47 6.31 -17.69
C ALA A 74 10.34 6.36 -16.66
N LEU A 75 10.01 5.21 -16.06
CA LEU A 75 9.11 5.13 -14.90
C LEU A 75 9.97 5.25 -13.65
N GLU A 76 9.68 6.24 -12.82
CA GLU A 76 10.39 6.50 -11.57
C GLU A 76 9.44 6.46 -10.37
N PRO A 77 9.94 6.13 -9.16
CA PRO A 77 9.13 6.23 -7.94
C PRO A 77 8.58 7.64 -7.78
N ILE A 78 7.31 7.75 -7.37
CA ILE A 78 6.70 9.06 -7.14
C ILE A 78 7.26 9.75 -5.89
N GLY A 79 7.85 9.01 -4.95
CA GLY A 79 8.37 9.53 -3.69
C GLY A 79 7.66 8.92 -2.49
N VAL A 80 7.21 9.75 -1.55
CA VAL A 80 6.51 9.33 -0.33
C VAL A 80 5.02 9.15 -0.62
N VAL A 81 4.47 7.99 -0.26
CA VAL A 81 3.06 7.66 -0.45
C VAL A 81 2.36 7.50 0.91
N GLY A 82 1.35 8.33 1.16
CA GLY A 82 0.43 8.15 2.27
C GLY A 82 -0.62 7.09 1.93
N LEU A 83 -0.70 6.03 2.72
CA LEU A 83 -1.62 4.92 2.55
C LEU A 83 -2.66 4.97 3.68
N ILE A 84 -3.93 5.06 3.35
CA ILE A 84 -5.01 5.12 4.34
C ILE A 84 -5.98 3.98 4.05
N THR A 85 -6.13 3.05 5.01
CA THR A 85 -6.89 1.81 4.84
C THR A 85 -8.09 1.72 5.78
N PRO A 86 -9.21 1.11 5.34
CA PRO A 86 -10.37 0.85 6.17
C PRO A 86 -10.20 -0.43 7.00
N TRP A 87 -11.21 -0.72 7.84
CA TRP A 87 -11.22 -1.85 8.77
C TRP A 87 -11.80 -3.15 8.22
N ASN A 88 -12.59 -3.09 7.14
CA ASN A 88 -13.44 -4.22 6.71
C ASN A 88 -12.69 -5.41 6.08
N TRP A 89 -11.50 -5.17 5.50
CA TRP A 89 -10.58 -6.17 4.96
C TRP A 89 -9.14 -5.72 5.23
N PRO A 90 -8.71 -5.67 6.50
CA PRO A 90 -7.52 -4.89 6.90
C PRO A 90 -6.25 -5.32 6.16
N VAL A 91 -5.90 -6.58 6.19
CA VAL A 91 -4.66 -7.07 5.54
C VAL A 91 -4.71 -7.00 4.02
N ASN A 92 -5.88 -7.23 3.42
CA ASN A 92 -6.09 -7.07 1.98
C ASN A 92 -5.80 -5.63 1.53
N GLN A 93 -6.33 -4.65 2.26
CA GLN A 93 -6.14 -3.24 1.94
C GLN A 93 -4.68 -2.78 2.11
N ILE A 94 -3.97 -3.32 3.10
CA ILE A 94 -2.54 -3.10 3.27
C ILE A 94 -1.77 -3.67 2.07
N ALA A 95 -2.05 -4.93 1.69
CA ALA A 95 -1.39 -5.59 0.58
C ALA A 95 -1.56 -4.83 -0.75
N LEU A 96 -2.80 -4.39 -1.05
CA LEU A 96 -3.13 -3.67 -2.29
C LEU A 96 -2.45 -2.30 -2.42
N LYS A 97 -1.96 -1.73 -1.33
CA LYS A 97 -1.34 -0.40 -1.30
C LYS A 97 0.16 -0.47 -1.03
N ALA A 98 0.57 -1.10 0.08
CA ALA A 98 1.96 -1.10 0.51
C ALA A 98 2.87 -1.93 -0.41
N ILE A 99 2.42 -3.10 -0.84
CA ILE A 99 3.23 -3.98 -1.70
C ILE A 99 3.57 -3.33 -3.05
N PRO A 100 2.59 -2.85 -3.85
CA PRO A 100 2.91 -2.21 -5.12
C PRO A 100 3.71 -0.91 -4.96
N ALA A 101 3.45 -0.11 -3.92
CA ALA A 101 4.22 1.09 -3.66
C ALA A 101 5.70 0.78 -3.39
N MET A 102 6.00 -0.19 -2.52
CA MET A 102 7.37 -0.62 -2.24
C MET A 102 8.04 -1.26 -3.46
N LEU A 103 7.32 -2.04 -4.27
CA LEU A 103 7.83 -2.60 -5.53
C LEU A 103 8.18 -1.52 -6.54
N ALA A 104 7.39 -0.44 -6.59
CA ALA A 104 7.68 0.72 -7.44
C ALA A 104 8.84 1.59 -6.90
N GLY A 105 9.43 1.26 -5.75
CA GLY A 105 10.54 2.01 -5.14
C GLY A 105 10.10 3.22 -4.31
N CYS A 106 8.81 3.34 -3.99
CA CYS A 106 8.30 4.40 -3.13
C CYS A 106 8.53 4.09 -1.64
N THR A 107 8.61 5.13 -0.82
CA THR A 107 8.48 5.02 0.62
C THR A 107 7.03 5.20 1.05
N CYS A 108 6.61 4.51 2.11
CA CYS A 108 5.23 4.44 2.53
C CYS A 108 5.04 4.94 3.96
N VAL A 109 3.97 5.70 4.18
CA VAL A 109 3.43 6.00 5.51
C VAL A 109 2.02 5.44 5.55
N LEU A 110 1.82 4.33 6.27
CA LEU A 110 0.51 3.67 6.41
C LEU A 110 -0.21 4.19 7.64
N LYS A 111 -1.43 4.68 7.46
CA LYS A 111 -2.41 4.92 8.51
C LYS A 111 -3.56 3.91 8.36
N PRO A 112 -3.62 2.85 9.17
CA PRO A 112 -4.77 1.96 9.18
C PRO A 112 -5.98 2.62 9.83
N SER A 113 -7.15 2.02 9.67
CA SER A 113 -8.29 2.38 10.50
C SER A 113 -7.96 2.21 11.98
N GLU A 114 -8.44 3.10 12.81
CA GLU A 114 -8.38 3.00 14.27
C GLU A 114 -9.10 1.76 14.82
N GLU A 115 -10.02 1.20 14.06
CA GLU A 115 -10.77 -0.03 14.37
C GLU A 115 -9.98 -1.31 14.11
N SER A 116 -8.86 -1.24 13.34
CA SER A 116 -8.08 -2.42 12.97
C SER A 116 -6.57 -2.14 12.88
N PRO A 117 -5.93 -1.69 13.95
CA PRO A 117 -4.50 -1.34 13.95
C PRO A 117 -3.58 -2.56 14.07
N LEU A 118 -3.99 -3.68 14.70
CA LEU A 118 -3.10 -4.80 15.01
C LEU A 118 -2.58 -5.48 13.74
N ASN A 119 -3.40 -5.63 12.72
CA ASN A 119 -2.99 -6.16 11.42
C ASN A 119 -1.86 -5.32 10.80
N ALA A 120 -1.95 -4.00 10.90
CA ALA A 120 -0.93 -3.09 10.39
C ALA A 120 0.36 -3.15 11.22
N MET A 121 0.25 -3.33 12.53
CA MET A 121 1.39 -3.51 13.44
C MET A 121 2.13 -4.81 13.12
N LEU A 122 1.42 -5.93 12.95
CA LEU A 122 2.01 -7.20 12.52
C LEU A 122 2.70 -7.06 11.16
N PHE A 123 2.07 -6.35 10.22
CA PHE A 123 2.70 -6.11 8.91
C PHE A 123 3.99 -5.29 9.03
N ALA A 124 4.05 -4.30 9.92
CA ALA A 124 5.25 -3.53 10.18
C ALA A 124 6.38 -4.39 10.78
N GLU A 125 6.05 -5.30 11.70
CA GLU A 125 7.02 -6.29 12.21
C GLU A 125 7.59 -7.13 11.06
N PHE A 126 6.73 -7.62 10.15
CA PHE A 126 7.18 -8.45 9.02
C PHE A 126 8.04 -7.68 8.03
N CYS A 127 7.77 -6.39 7.82
CA CYS A 127 8.66 -5.53 7.07
C CYS A 127 10.04 -5.45 7.73
N HIS A 128 10.09 -5.28 9.05
CA HIS A 128 11.33 -5.26 9.83
C HIS A 128 12.09 -6.59 9.73
N ASP A 129 11.41 -7.70 9.98
CA ASP A 129 12.00 -9.06 9.97
C ASP A 129 12.47 -9.49 8.56
N ALA A 130 11.82 -8.98 7.53
CA ALA A 130 12.23 -9.16 6.13
C ALA A 130 13.44 -8.30 5.73
N GLY A 131 13.90 -7.42 6.63
CA GLY A 131 15.03 -6.52 6.40
C GLY A 131 14.69 -5.32 5.50
N ILE A 132 13.43 -4.88 5.49
CA ILE A 132 13.06 -3.62 4.83
C ILE A 132 13.83 -2.48 5.50
N PRO A 133 14.57 -1.65 4.76
CA PRO A 133 15.35 -0.57 5.36
C PRO A 133 14.47 0.39 6.17
N PRO A 134 14.99 0.92 7.31
CA PRO A 134 14.27 1.94 8.07
C PRO A 134 13.85 3.12 7.19
N GLY A 135 12.62 3.59 7.37
CA GLY A 135 12.04 4.69 6.60
C GLY A 135 11.36 4.29 5.28
N VAL A 136 11.57 3.06 4.78
CA VAL A 136 10.87 2.61 3.56
C VAL A 136 9.40 2.30 3.83
N PHE A 137 9.10 1.62 4.94
CA PHE A 137 7.74 1.42 5.42
C PHE A 137 7.62 1.99 6.83
N ASN A 138 6.64 2.87 7.03
CA ASN A 138 6.37 3.52 8.31
C ASN A 138 4.90 3.36 8.66
N LEU A 139 4.61 3.06 9.92
CA LEU A 139 3.26 2.93 10.43
C LEU A 139 2.95 4.06 11.40
N VAL A 140 1.81 4.71 11.21
CA VAL A 140 1.26 5.71 12.13
C VAL A 140 -0.18 5.37 12.48
N ASN A 141 -0.45 5.16 13.76
CA ASN A 141 -1.80 4.96 14.26
C ASN A 141 -2.44 6.32 14.59
N GLY A 142 -3.74 6.40 14.44
CA GLY A 142 -4.54 7.58 14.75
C GLY A 142 -5.82 7.64 13.96
N ASP A 143 -6.62 8.65 14.25
CA ASP A 143 -7.93 8.84 13.64
C ASP A 143 -7.85 9.50 12.24
N GLY A 144 -8.99 9.51 11.56
CA GLY A 144 -9.10 10.14 10.24
C GLY A 144 -8.92 11.65 10.27
N PRO A 145 -9.62 12.40 11.16
CA PRO A 145 -9.52 13.86 11.27
C PRO A 145 -8.15 14.38 11.71
N GLY A 146 -7.44 13.65 12.55
CA GLY A 146 -6.10 13.99 13.00
C GLY A 146 -5.03 13.54 11.99
N VAL A 147 -4.60 12.28 12.10
CA VAL A 147 -3.47 11.75 11.33
C VAL A 147 -3.80 11.63 9.83
N GLY A 148 -5.01 11.19 9.47
CA GLY A 148 -5.42 11.09 8.07
C GLY A 148 -5.44 12.45 7.36
N ALA A 149 -5.94 13.49 8.03
CA ALA A 149 -5.93 14.85 7.49
C ALA A 149 -4.50 15.40 7.36
N GLN A 150 -3.63 15.16 8.35
CA GLN A 150 -2.23 15.59 8.29
C GLN A 150 -1.48 14.93 7.12
N LEU A 151 -1.63 13.63 6.89
CA LEU A 151 -1.05 12.97 5.72
C LEU A 151 -1.53 13.59 4.41
N SER A 152 -2.82 13.96 4.35
CA SER A 152 -3.42 14.52 3.15
C SER A 152 -2.94 15.93 2.82
N THR A 153 -2.46 16.69 3.80
CA THR A 153 -1.95 18.05 3.63
C THR A 153 -0.42 18.14 3.70
N HIS A 154 0.28 17.07 4.12
CA HIS A 154 1.72 17.12 4.36
C HIS A 154 2.51 17.43 3.08
N PRO A 155 3.39 18.45 3.05
CA PRO A 155 4.08 18.87 1.83
C PRO A 155 5.01 17.78 1.24
N ASP A 156 5.60 16.94 2.09
CA ASP A 156 6.55 15.89 1.66
C ASP A 156 5.87 14.55 1.30
N VAL A 157 4.54 14.53 1.21
CA VAL A 157 3.78 13.38 0.71
C VAL A 157 3.32 13.69 -0.71
N GLU A 158 3.77 12.93 -1.69
CA GLU A 158 3.49 13.17 -3.12
C GLU A 158 2.19 12.50 -3.60
N MET A 159 1.76 11.46 -2.90
CA MET A 159 0.55 10.71 -3.28
C MET A 159 -0.20 10.22 -2.06
N ILE A 160 -1.54 10.25 -2.14
CA ILE A 160 -2.43 9.55 -1.18
C ILE A 160 -3.15 8.43 -1.90
N SER A 161 -3.07 7.21 -1.35
CA SER A 161 -3.90 6.08 -1.72
C SER A 161 -4.87 5.78 -0.59
N PHE A 162 -6.15 6.06 -0.81
CA PHE A 162 -7.22 5.97 0.17
C PHE A 162 -8.27 4.95 -0.22
N THR A 163 -8.71 4.15 0.75
CA THR A 163 -9.94 3.35 0.66
C THR A 163 -10.82 3.66 1.87
N GLY A 164 -12.09 3.97 1.62
CA GLY A 164 -13.05 4.28 2.68
C GLY A 164 -14.30 5.01 2.20
N SER A 165 -14.88 5.85 3.05
CA SER A 165 -16.12 6.54 2.74
C SER A 165 -15.95 7.64 1.69
N THR A 166 -17.00 7.84 0.87
CA THR A 166 -17.06 8.95 -0.10
C THR A 166 -16.85 10.31 0.57
N ARG A 167 -17.37 10.50 1.80
CA ARG A 167 -17.17 11.74 2.57
C ARG A 167 -15.69 12.00 2.84
N ALA A 168 -14.97 10.99 3.33
CA ALA A 168 -13.54 11.11 3.61
C ALA A 168 -12.72 11.29 2.32
N GLY A 169 -13.04 10.54 1.24
CA GLY A 169 -12.38 10.70 -0.06
C GLY A 169 -12.51 12.11 -0.63
N ARG A 170 -13.68 12.74 -0.49
CA ARG A 170 -13.87 14.14 -0.88
C ARG A 170 -13.02 15.11 -0.05
N ALA A 171 -12.90 14.87 1.26
CA ALA A 171 -12.09 15.70 2.14
C ALA A 171 -10.60 15.59 1.76
N ILE A 172 -10.11 14.37 1.55
CA ILE A 172 -8.74 14.10 1.11
C ILE A 172 -8.45 14.77 -0.23
N SER A 173 -9.33 14.63 -1.23
CA SER A 173 -9.14 15.25 -2.54
C SER A 173 -9.04 16.78 -2.45
N LYS A 174 -9.88 17.41 -1.61
CA LYS A 174 -9.80 18.86 -1.39
C LYS A 174 -8.49 19.26 -0.71
N ALA A 175 -8.06 18.52 0.30
CA ALA A 175 -6.82 18.80 1.03
C ALA A 175 -5.57 18.62 0.15
N ALA A 176 -5.60 17.70 -0.80
CA ALA A 176 -4.49 17.40 -1.69
C ALA A 176 -4.25 18.46 -2.78
N VAL A 177 -5.24 19.30 -3.07
CA VAL A 177 -5.16 20.31 -4.16
C VAL A 177 -4.05 21.32 -3.92
N ASP A 178 -3.89 21.80 -2.68
CA ASP A 178 -2.91 22.84 -2.36
C ASP A 178 -1.44 22.43 -2.60
N THR A 179 -1.19 21.12 -2.63
CA THR A 179 0.14 20.54 -2.86
C THR A 179 0.24 19.75 -4.16
N LEU A 180 -0.83 19.74 -4.98
CA LEU A 180 -0.93 19.01 -6.25
C LEU A 180 -0.60 17.52 -6.12
N LYS A 181 -0.88 16.92 -4.97
CA LYS A 181 -0.66 15.48 -4.73
C LYS A 181 -1.50 14.63 -5.69
N ARG A 182 -0.95 13.51 -6.09
CA ARG A 182 -1.76 12.45 -6.70
C ARG A 182 -2.68 11.82 -5.65
N VAL A 183 -3.90 11.53 -6.05
CA VAL A 183 -4.89 10.89 -5.17
C VAL A 183 -5.52 9.72 -5.91
N THR A 184 -5.47 8.53 -5.30
CA THR A 184 -6.24 7.37 -5.73
C THR A 184 -7.29 7.06 -4.66
N LEU A 185 -8.52 6.85 -5.09
CA LEU A 185 -9.67 6.67 -4.21
C LEU A 185 -10.40 5.37 -4.56
N GLU A 186 -10.56 4.52 -3.54
CA GLU A 186 -11.47 3.39 -3.56
C GLU A 186 -12.60 3.69 -2.56
N LEU A 187 -13.79 3.92 -3.06
CA LEU A 187 -14.91 4.47 -2.28
C LEU A 187 -16.05 3.48 -2.16
N GLY A 188 -16.98 3.78 -1.25
CA GLY A 188 -18.17 2.96 -1.06
C GLY A 188 -19.11 3.00 -2.27
N GLY A 189 -19.80 1.88 -2.48
CA GLY A 189 -20.79 1.73 -3.56
C GLY A 189 -21.63 0.48 -3.37
N LYS A 190 -22.46 0.21 -4.35
CA LYS A 190 -23.35 -0.95 -4.48
C LYS A 190 -23.09 -1.70 -5.81
N GLY A 191 -21.94 -1.44 -6.44
CA GLY A 191 -21.56 -2.05 -7.71
C GLY A 191 -21.21 -3.52 -7.61
#